data_de83f4f69e809dda0750f7f660497591
#
_entry.id   de83f4f69e809dda0750f7f660497591
#
_cell.length_a   1.000
_cell.length_b   1.000
_cell.length_c   1.000
_cell.angle_alpha   90.00
_cell.angle_beta   90.00
_cell.angle_gamma   90.00
#
_symmetry.space_group_name_H-M   'P 1'
#
loop_
_entity.id
_entity.type
_entity.pdbx_description
1 polymer ?
#
loop_
_entity_poly.entity_id
_entity_poly.type
_entity_poly.pdbx_seq_one_letter_code
_entity_poly.pdbx_strand_id
1 'polypeptide(L)'
;VRPSRATVVAAAVAACVALLPVAAAATPGAAPPLAPSGTAAATSLADTVRTAGRVLPVAGTWQHAWPGVYFEGRFRGTGVGIVLDDATGDYDVQVDGRTVETLVAPGATTHVVDGLPAGEHDVRVVKRSEAPWATSTFGGFVPHDGSVVLPAPAPRGLQIEYVGDSYTVGYGNTSTSRTCTGDQVTRTTDADLSFGALTARALGADYQLNAFSGRGMVRNYAGSDAGTSYRTYYDRVLPFVPGTAGGPAAGWDPDAVVIGLGINDFSTALGSGEAWATPAALREAWVAAYHGFLDDLRDRYGDDTWLVVSATSVHTGTDLKDLAQRVVDERRAAGDDRVVSWYYGSEGLDYGGCDWHPSVRDHQVIAAQLTDLLEGLGLGGGPTPSPTPTVSPTPTPTVSPSPTPTASPTPTPSPTSTSAAACRATLTVGSTWPGGYQATVDVTAGTAPLTRWTTTFTLPGGGAVTQSWSAAVATTGSTVTATNAAWNGSLAAGATTAFGFVGSGTPPTSGPVPCST
;
A
#
# COMPACT_ATOMS: atom_id res chain seq x y z
N VAL A 1 62.24 -11.29 -14.18
CA VAL A 1 62.99 -10.07 -13.80
C VAL A 1 61.97 -9.07 -13.25
N ARG A 2 61.94 -8.93 -11.95
CA ARG A 2 61.16 -7.88 -11.24
C ARG A 2 62.04 -6.64 -11.03
N PRO A 3 61.54 -5.43 -11.06
CA PRO A 3 62.18 -4.31 -10.37
C PRO A 3 61.49 -3.96 -9.04
N SER A 4 62.36 -3.59 -8.11
CA SER A 4 62.15 -3.29 -6.70
C SER A 4 61.42 -1.97 -6.44
N ARG A 5 60.68 -1.96 -5.30
CA ARG A 5 60.09 -0.76 -4.69
C ARG A 5 61.16 0.12 -4.04
N ALA A 6 61.10 1.40 -4.32
CA ALA A 6 61.85 2.43 -3.60
C ALA A 6 60.90 3.12 -2.59
N THR A 7 61.30 3.10 -1.32
CA THR A 7 60.60 3.76 -0.21
C THR A 7 61.16 5.18 -0.07
N VAL A 8 60.30 6.20 -0.09
CA VAL A 8 60.69 7.57 0.23
C VAL A 8 60.21 7.87 1.65
N VAL A 9 61.17 8.14 2.53
CA VAL A 9 60.91 8.62 3.89
C VAL A 9 60.98 10.14 3.87
N ALA A 10 59.91 10.80 4.26
CA ALA A 10 59.89 12.26 4.49
C ALA A 10 59.95 12.53 6.01
N ALA A 11 61.02 13.21 6.44
CA ALA A 11 61.24 13.64 7.79
C ALA A 11 60.52 15.01 8.03
N ALA A 12 59.67 15.06 9.03
CA ALA A 12 59.05 16.33 9.51
C ALA A 12 59.92 16.91 10.64
N VAL A 13 60.37 18.13 10.46
CA VAL A 13 61.06 18.91 11.50
C VAL A 13 60.00 19.76 12.22
N ALA A 14 59.86 19.54 13.54
CA ALA A 14 59.03 20.36 14.42
C ALA A 14 59.88 21.48 15.04
N ALA A 15 59.49 22.73 14.79
CA ALA A 15 60.04 23.88 15.47
C ALA A 15 59.11 24.32 16.60
N CYS A 16 59.59 24.21 17.86
CA CYS A 16 58.94 24.76 19.03
C CYS A 16 59.30 26.25 19.17
N VAL A 17 58.31 27.12 19.10
CA VAL A 17 58.46 28.53 19.51
C VAL A 17 57.73 28.72 20.84
N ALA A 18 58.47 29.04 21.91
CA ALA A 18 57.93 29.37 23.21
C ALA A 18 57.55 30.86 23.24
N LEU A 19 56.31 31.17 23.55
CA LEU A 19 55.81 32.53 23.81
C LEU A 19 55.49 32.68 25.32
N LEU A 20 56.12 33.64 25.96
CA LEU A 20 55.90 34.06 27.33
C LEU A 20 54.61 34.90 27.43
N PRO A 21 53.86 34.83 28.53
CA PRO A 21 52.64 35.60 28.66
C PRO A 21 52.88 37.06 29.05
N VAL A 22 52.31 37.97 28.28
CA VAL A 22 52.19 39.40 28.68
C VAL A 22 50.86 39.56 29.41
N ALA A 23 50.92 39.98 30.67
CA ALA A 23 49.76 40.38 31.46
C ALA A 23 49.16 41.68 30.93
N ALA A 24 47.94 41.68 30.45
CA ALA A 24 47.17 42.83 30.05
C ALA A 24 46.17 43.20 31.18
N ALA A 25 46.18 44.48 31.54
CA ALA A 25 45.32 45.08 32.58
C ALA A 25 43.82 45.04 32.17
N ALA A 26 42.98 44.75 33.17
CA ALA A 26 41.52 44.73 32.99
C ALA A 26 40.96 46.17 32.88
N THR A 27 40.17 46.43 31.83
CA THR A 27 39.25 47.55 31.71
C THR A 27 37.81 47.08 32.05
N PRO A 28 37.04 47.86 32.84
CA PRO A 28 35.66 47.44 33.17
C PRO A 28 34.68 47.92 32.12
N GLY A 29 33.75 47.00 31.76
CA GLY A 29 32.43 47.31 31.19
C GLY A 29 32.27 47.23 29.69
N ALA A 30 32.16 46.01 29.15
CA ALA A 30 31.36 45.78 27.96
C ALA A 30 30.45 44.58 28.25
N ALA A 31 29.14 44.75 28.02
CA ALA A 31 28.16 43.66 28.09
C ALA A 31 28.55 42.55 27.13
N PRO A 32 28.33 41.26 27.48
CA PRO A 32 28.62 40.16 26.56
C PRO A 32 27.77 40.32 25.30
N PRO A 33 28.31 40.04 24.10
CA PRO A 33 27.53 39.98 22.89
C PRO A 33 26.47 38.92 23.08
N LEU A 34 25.20 39.25 22.75
CA LEU A 34 24.12 38.30 22.61
C LEU A 34 24.62 37.15 21.71
N ALA A 35 24.56 35.91 22.22
CA ALA A 35 24.83 34.75 21.43
C ALA A 35 23.95 34.81 20.17
N PRO A 36 24.45 34.49 18.99
CA PRO A 36 23.61 34.43 17.79
C PRO A 36 22.47 33.48 18.10
N SER A 37 21.24 33.96 17.96
CA SER A 37 20.03 33.14 18.00
C SER A 37 20.29 31.95 17.11
N GLY A 38 20.27 30.74 17.67
CA GLY A 38 20.54 29.54 16.93
C GLY A 38 19.66 29.56 15.69
N THR A 39 20.25 29.50 14.53
CA THR A 39 19.56 29.16 13.29
C THR A 39 18.84 27.84 13.59
N ALA A 40 17.50 27.85 13.62
CA ALA A 40 16.72 26.65 13.70
C ALA A 40 17.28 25.73 12.62
N ALA A 41 17.71 24.52 12.99
CA ALA A 41 18.16 23.54 12.02
C ALA A 41 17.03 23.39 11.01
N ALA A 42 17.35 23.48 9.71
CA ALA A 42 16.35 23.27 8.67
C ALA A 42 15.75 21.89 8.89
N THR A 43 14.45 21.83 9.08
CA THR A 43 13.71 20.58 9.27
C THR A 43 13.99 19.67 8.07
N SER A 44 14.51 18.47 8.30
CA SER A 44 14.78 17.52 7.22
C SER A 44 13.46 16.96 6.70
N LEU A 45 13.45 16.47 5.47
CA LEU A 45 12.25 15.82 4.91
C LEU A 45 11.81 14.66 5.80
N ALA A 46 12.74 13.90 6.36
CA ALA A 46 12.48 12.79 7.26
C ALA A 46 11.84 13.18 8.61
N ASP A 47 11.93 14.46 9.02
CA ASP A 47 11.28 14.92 10.24
C ASP A 47 9.76 15.08 10.08
N THR A 48 9.29 15.28 8.85
CA THR A 48 7.89 15.57 8.52
C THR A 48 7.23 14.54 7.62
N VAL A 49 8.01 13.66 7.01
CA VAL A 49 7.53 12.63 6.07
C VAL A 49 8.05 11.26 6.48
N ARG A 50 7.16 10.30 6.46
CA ARG A 50 7.49 8.88 6.58
C ARG A 50 7.28 8.18 5.23
N THR A 51 8.17 7.26 4.92
CA THR A 51 8.02 6.30 3.81
C THR A 51 8.58 4.95 4.23
N ALA A 52 7.98 3.87 3.75
CA ALA A 52 8.56 2.53 3.78
C ALA A 52 9.16 2.14 2.42
N GLY A 53 8.82 2.90 1.36
CA GLY A 53 9.29 2.63 -0.01
C GLY A 53 10.78 2.88 -0.20
N ARG A 54 11.34 2.31 -1.26
CA ARG A 54 12.73 2.54 -1.67
C ARG A 54 12.89 3.95 -2.23
N VAL A 55 13.62 4.78 -1.51
CA VAL A 55 13.89 6.17 -1.90
C VAL A 55 15.38 6.49 -1.83
N LEU A 56 15.84 7.36 -2.73
CA LEU A 56 17.18 7.91 -2.76
C LEU A 56 17.14 9.38 -2.34
N PRO A 57 17.70 9.75 -1.18
CA PRO A 57 17.80 11.14 -0.78
C PRO A 57 18.73 11.93 -1.72
N VAL A 58 18.23 13.03 -2.31
CA VAL A 58 18.98 13.90 -3.21
C VAL A 58 18.60 15.35 -2.94
N ALA A 59 19.54 16.16 -2.49
CA ALA A 59 19.39 17.61 -2.32
C ALA A 59 18.11 18.05 -1.56
N GLY A 60 17.76 17.33 -0.51
CA GLY A 60 16.58 17.63 0.32
C GLY A 60 15.25 17.09 -0.22
N THR A 61 15.30 16.32 -1.28
CA THR A 61 14.17 15.59 -1.86
C THR A 61 14.42 14.08 -1.84
N TRP A 62 13.40 13.27 -2.17
CA TRP A 62 13.52 11.82 -2.34
C TRP A 62 13.19 11.41 -3.77
N GLN A 63 14.16 10.80 -4.45
CA GLN A 63 13.92 10.15 -5.74
C GLN A 63 13.42 8.72 -5.54
N HIS A 64 12.51 8.30 -6.40
CA HIS A 64 11.90 6.97 -6.35
C HIS A 64 11.46 6.52 -7.76
N ALA A 65 11.21 5.22 -7.93
CA ALA A 65 10.76 4.66 -9.21
C ALA A 65 9.79 3.48 -9.07
N TRP A 66 9.94 2.66 -8.02
CA TRP A 66 9.11 1.48 -7.80
C TRP A 66 7.63 1.84 -7.63
N PRO A 67 6.69 0.99 -8.09
CA PRO A 67 5.26 1.18 -7.83
C PRO A 67 4.95 1.03 -6.33
N GLY A 68 3.85 1.61 -5.89
CA GLY A 68 3.39 1.50 -4.50
C GLY A 68 4.25 2.24 -3.47
N VAL A 69 5.33 2.96 -3.88
CA VAL A 69 6.04 3.86 -2.98
C VAL A 69 5.07 4.92 -2.48
N TYR A 70 5.02 5.11 -1.18
CA TYR A 70 4.13 6.09 -0.55
C TYR A 70 4.87 7.00 0.41
N PHE A 71 4.30 8.18 0.61
CA PHE A 71 4.77 9.22 1.52
C PHE A 71 3.64 9.62 2.45
N GLU A 72 3.86 9.53 3.74
CA GLU A 72 2.88 9.88 4.77
C GLU A 72 3.36 11.09 5.56
N GLY A 73 2.46 12.02 5.80
CA GLY A 73 2.69 13.22 6.60
C GLY A 73 1.46 13.59 7.40
N ARG A 74 1.63 14.57 8.27
CA ARG A 74 0.54 15.15 9.06
C ARG A 74 0.57 16.66 8.95
N PHE A 75 -0.58 17.28 9.00
CA PHE A 75 -0.67 18.74 9.04
C PHE A 75 -1.87 19.20 9.90
N ARG A 76 -1.84 20.45 10.29
CA ARG A 76 -2.95 21.11 10.97
C ARG A 76 -3.36 22.31 10.16
N GLY A 77 -4.63 22.38 9.77
CA GLY A 77 -5.19 23.47 8.96
C GLY A 77 -6.36 23.03 8.13
N THR A 78 -6.58 23.69 6.98
CA THR A 78 -7.65 23.39 6.03
C THR A 78 -7.11 22.92 4.67
N GLY A 79 -5.78 22.82 4.52
CA GLY A 79 -5.14 22.37 3.29
C GLY A 79 -3.65 22.14 3.43
N VAL A 80 -3.04 21.48 2.45
CA VAL A 80 -1.60 21.16 2.39
C VAL A 80 -1.12 21.17 0.94
N GLY A 81 0.10 21.66 0.72
CA GLY A 81 0.79 21.53 -0.57
C GLY A 81 1.62 20.24 -0.63
N ILE A 82 1.69 19.63 -1.79
CA ILE A 82 2.43 18.40 -2.09
C ILE A 82 3.41 18.71 -3.20
N VAL A 83 4.71 18.59 -2.93
CA VAL A 83 5.76 18.89 -3.93
C VAL A 83 6.15 17.61 -4.66
N LEU A 84 5.89 17.54 -5.96
CA LEU A 84 6.16 16.41 -6.83
C LEU A 84 6.86 16.86 -8.12
N ASP A 85 7.66 15.95 -8.69
CA ASP A 85 8.13 16.04 -10.07
C ASP A 85 8.13 14.63 -10.68
N ASP A 86 7.06 14.32 -11.42
CA ASP A 86 6.90 13.08 -12.18
C ASP A 86 6.02 13.31 -13.41
N ALA A 87 6.60 13.23 -14.60
CA ALA A 87 5.90 13.42 -15.88
C ALA A 87 5.35 12.09 -16.45
N THR A 88 5.44 10.97 -15.72
CA THR A 88 5.08 9.64 -16.21
C THR A 88 4.14 8.88 -15.29
N GLY A 89 4.39 8.93 -13.99
CA GLY A 89 3.64 8.18 -12.98
C GLY A 89 2.37 8.89 -12.53
N ASP A 90 1.41 8.10 -12.05
CA ASP A 90 0.18 8.57 -11.43
C ASP A 90 0.23 8.34 -9.92
N TYR A 91 -0.43 9.21 -9.18
CA TYR A 91 -0.46 9.19 -7.73
C TYR A 91 -1.88 9.33 -7.20
N ASP A 92 -2.22 8.54 -6.19
CA ASP A 92 -3.39 8.81 -5.39
C ASP A 92 -3.00 9.68 -4.18
N VAL A 93 -3.75 10.74 -3.96
CA VAL A 93 -3.67 11.59 -2.78
C VAL A 93 -4.78 11.18 -1.83
N GLN A 94 -4.40 10.81 -0.62
CA GLN A 94 -5.33 10.38 0.43
C GLN A 94 -5.25 11.34 1.61
N VAL A 95 -6.40 11.71 2.14
CA VAL A 95 -6.51 12.47 3.39
C VAL A 95 -7.43 11.71 4.33
N ASP A 96 -6.98 11.52 5.57
CA ASP A 96 -7.70 10.78 6.62
C ASP A 96 -8.18 9.40 6.13
N GLY A 97 -7.30 8.71 5.38
CA GLY A 97 -7.53 7.36 4.86
C GLY A 97 -8.47 7.27 3.64
N ARG A 98 -8.81 8.39 3.01
CA ARG A 98 -9.68 8.44 1.82
C ARG A 98 -8.93 9.05 0.64
N THR A 99 -8.99 8.43 -0.52
CA THR A 99 -8.51 9.04 -1.76
C THR A 99 -9.40 10.24 -2.09
N VAL A 100 -8.78 11.42 -2.11
CA VAL A 100 -9.46 12.68 -2.43
C VAL A 100 -9.22 13.09 -3.87
N GLU A 101 -8.10 12.66 -4.46
CA GLU A 101 -7.73 12.97 -5.84
C GLU A 101 -6.73 11.96 -6.40
N THR A 102 -6.73 11.80 -7.73
CA THR A 102 -5.69 11.09 -8.49
C THR A 102 -4.96 12.07 -9.39
N LEU A 103 -3.66 12.21 -9.19
CA LEU A 103 -2.78 13.04 -10.01
C LEU A 103 -2.23 12.22 -11.18
N VAL A 104 -2.50 12.63 -12.39
CA VAL A 104 -2.08 11.96 -13.62
C VAL A 104 -0.85 12.66 -14.18
N ALA A 105 0.31 12.01 -14.14
CA ALA A 105 1.58 12.52 -14.65
C ALA A 105 1.79 14.02 -14.28
N PRO A 106 1.81 14.36 -12.97
CA PRO A 106 1.67 15.76 -12.52
C PRO A 106 2.80 16.68 -12.98
N GLY A 107 3.96 16.15 -13.39
CA GLY A 107 5.14 16.95 -13.70
C GLY A 107 5.72 17.62 -12.45
N ALA A 108 6.54 18.65 -12.69
CA ALA A 108 7.09 19.48 -11.62
C ALA A 108 6.02 20.45 -11.10
N THR A 109 5.53 20.20 -9.89
CA THR A 109 4.41 20.94 -9.31
C THR A 109 4.45 21.01 -7.78
N THR A 110 3.76 22.00 -7.23
CA THR A 110 3.25 21.95 -5.86
C THR A 110 1.72 21.85 -5.97
N HIS A 111 1.23 20.61 -5.88
CA HIS A 111 -0.20 20.35 -5.89
C HIS A 111 -0.81 20.72 -4.54
N VAL A 112 -1.98 21.31 -4.52
CA VAL A 112 -2.66 21.77 -3.30
C VAL A 112 -3.95 21.01 -3.09
N VAL A 113 -4.09 20.41 -1.91
CA VAL A 113 -5.37 19.93 -1.38
C VAL A 113 -5.85 20.98 -0.39
N ASP A 114 -7.06 21.50 -0.57
CA ASP A 114 -7.67 22.52 0.29
C ASP A 114 -9.15 22.25 0.57
N GLY A 115 -9.80 23.18 1.27
CA GLY A 115 -11.22 23.10 1.59
C GLY A 115 -11.58 22.03 2.63
N LEU A 116 -10.61 21.49 3.35
CA LEU A 116 -10.83 20.52 4.43
C LEU A 116 -11.39 21.22 5.69
N PRO A 117 -12.08 20.50 6.58
CA PRO A 117 -12.40 21.02 7.91
C PRO A 117 -11.13 21.48 8.64
N ALA A 118 -11.22 22.54 9.45
CA ALA A 118 -10.08 22.94 10.26
C ALA A 118 -9.77 21.86 11.32
N GLY A 119 -8.54 21.34 11.33
CA GLY A 119 -8.15 20.25 12.22
C GLY A 119 -6.76 19.71 11.96
N GLU A 120 -6.41 18.62 12.62
CA GLU A 120 -5.26 17.78 12.26
C GLU A 120 -5.72 16.72 11.25
N HIS A 121 -4.90 16.53 10.24
CA HIS A 121 -5.15 15.60 9.15
C HIS A 121 -3.93 14.74 8.89
N ASP A 122 -4.15 13.48 8.52
CA ASP A 122 -3.15 12.60 7.95
C ASP A 122 -3.22 12.73 6.41
N VAL A 123 -2.07 12.92 5.77
CA VAL A 123 -1.96 12.95 4.31
C VAL A 123 -1.05 11.84 3.83
N ARG A 124 -1.46 11.14 2.77
CA ARG A 124 -0.67 10.09 2.14
C ARG A 124 -0.72 10.27 0.62
N VAL A 125 0.46 10.22 0.00
CA VAL A 125 0.62 10.24 -1.45
C VAL A 125 1.24 8.91 -1.86
N VAL A 126 0.62 8.16 -2.75
CA VAL A 126 1.10 6.86 -3.18
C VAL A 126 1.21 6.79 -4.70
N LYS A 127 2.38 6.34 -5.20
CA LYS A 127 2.60 6.08 -6.63
C LYS A 127 1.82 4.83 -7.03
N ARG A 128 0.72 5.03 -7.74
CA ARG A 128 -0.17 3.94 -8.14
C ARG A 128 0.30 3.21 -9.40
N SER A 129 0.85 3.93 -10.36
CA SER A 129 1.26 3.36 -11.64
C SER A 129 2.69 2.85 -11.64
N GLU A 130 2.98 1.95 -12.56
CA GLU A 130 4.31 1.41 -12.80
C GLU A 130 5.05 2.25 -13.85
N ALA A 131 6.22 2.75 -13.47
CA ALA A 131 7.16 3.39 -14.39
C ALA A 131 8.62 3.23 -13.87
N PRO A 132 9.15 2.00 -13.78
CA PRO A 132 10.47 1.77 -13.18
C PRO A 132 11.62 2.35 -14.00
N TRP A 133 11.38 2.70 -15.26
CA TRP A 133 12.33 3.36 -16.16
C TRP A 133 12.43 4.88 -15.96
N ALA A 134 11.49 5.47 -15.21
CA ALA A 134 11.47 6.91 -14.90
C ALA A 134 11.95 7.15 -13.48
N THR A 135 12.58 8.30 -13.26
CA THR A 135 12.92 8.79 -11.93
C THR A 135 11.90 9.86 -11.54
N SER A 136 11.19 9.60 -10.47
CA SER A 136 10.22 10.51 -9.87
C SER A 136 10.84 11.18 -8.64
N THR A 137 10.42 12.41 -8.31
CA THR A 137 10.92 13.14 -7.14
C THR A 137 9.77 13.58 -6.25
N PHE A 138 9.91 13.33 -4.95
CA PHE A 138 9.02 13.85 -3.91
C PHE A 138 9.77 14.87 -3.07
N GLY A 139 9.24 16.09 -2.98
CA GLY A 139 9.85 17.24 -2.27
C GLY A 139 9.23 17.54 -0.91
N GLY A 140 8.22 16.76 -0.48
CA GLY A 140 7.61 16.91 0.83
C GLY A 140 6.21 17.51 0.82
N PHE A 141 5.68 17.64 2.03
CA PHE A 141 4.46 18.38 2.31
C PHE A 141 4.84 19.80 2.75
N VAL A 142 4.14 20.79 2.23
CA VAL A 142 4.40 22.21 2.54
C VAL A 142 3.14 22.89 3.06
N PRO A 143 3.27 23.90 3.94
CA PRO A 143 2.12 24.64 4.44
C PRO A 143 1.31 25.29 3.29
N HIS A 144 -0.01 25.29 3.44
CA HIS A 144 -0.94 26.01 2.58
C HIS A 144 -1.96 26.78 3.41
N ASP A 145 -2.23 28.03 3.05
CA ASP A 145 -3.24 28.92 3.66
C ASP A 145 -3.23 28.90 5.20
N GLY A 146 -2.03 29.12 5.78
CA GLY A 146 -1.85 29.19 7.24
C GLY A 146 -1.81 27.82 7.95
N SER A 147 -1.83 26.73 7.23
CA SER A 147 -1.62 25.39 7.79
C SER A 147 -0.20 25.20 8.31
N VAL A 148 0.01 24.20 9.15
CA VAL A 148 1.32 23.83 9.69
C VAL A 148 1.54 22.34 9.44
N VAL A 149 2.67 22.00 8.80
CA VAL A 149 3.12 20.62 8.68
C VAL A 149 3.63 20.15 10.04
N LEU A 150 3.19 18.97 10.45
CA LEU A 150 3.51 18.36 11.74
C LEU A 150 4.63 17.32 11.58
N PRO A 151 5.21 16.84 12.69
CA PRO A 151 6.16 15.71 12.64
C PRO A 151 5.56 14.49 11.96
N ALA A 152 6.42 13.73 11.29
CA ALA A 152 6.04 12.49 10.59
C ALA A 152 5.29 11.51 11.52
N PRO A 153 4.32 10.75 11.00
CA PRO A 153 3.68 9.68 11.77
C PRO A 153 4.70 8.61 12.16
N ALA A 154 4.45 7.92 13.27
CA ALA A 154 5.29 6.82 13.71
C ALA A 154 5.25 5.65 12.68
N PRO A 155 6.36 4.90 12.50
CA PRO A 155 6.35 3.68 11.71
C PRO A 155 5.41 2.63 12.31
N ARG A 156 4.86 1.77 11.46
CA ARG A 156 4.09 0.61 11.89
C ARG A 156 5.06 -0.45 12.43
N GLY A 157 4.56 -1.28 13.35
CA GLY A 157 5.38 -2.31 14.01
C GLY A 157 5.60 -3.56 13.15
N LEU A 158 4.83 -3.74 12.08
CA LEU A 158 4.95 -4.86 11.14
C LEU A 158 5.37 -4.31 9.78
N GLN A 159 6.30 -4.99 9.12
CA GLN A 159 6.82 -4.60 7.80
C GLN A 159 6.83 -5.80 6.85
N ILE A 160 6.32 -5.62 5.64
CA ILE A 160 6.21 -6.69 4.64
C ILE A 160 6.76 -6.21 3.30
N GLU A 161 7.71 -6.95 2.74
CA GLU A 161 8.20 -6.72 1.38
C GLU A 161 7.51 -7.65 0.39
N TYR A 162 7.08 -7.12 -0.73
CA TYR A 162 6.53 -7.87 -1.85
C TYR A 162 7.45 -7.76 -3.05
N VAL A 163 8.01 -8.89 -3.45
CA VAL A 163 8.88 -9.06 -4.61
C VAL A 163 8.08 -9.77 -5.68
N GLY A 164 8.01 -9.22 -6.89
CA GLY A 164 7.21 -9.88 -7.92
C GLY A 164 7.21 -9.19 -9.27
N ASP A 165 6.22 -9.59 -10.05
CA ASP A 165 5.98 -9.13 -11.40
C ASP A 165 4.69 -8.31 -11.53
N SER A 166 4.05 -8.33 -12.69
CA SER A 166 2.82 -7.59 -12.98
C SER A 166 1.65 -7.90 -12.04
N TYR A 167 1.56 -9.15 -11.52
CA TYR A 167 0.53 -9.50 -10.54
C TYR A 167 0.76 -8.78 -9.20
N THR A 168 2.01 -8.62 -8.81
CA THR A 168 2.36 -7.88 -7.58
C THR A 168 2.23 -6.37 -7.78
N VAL A 169 2.50 -5.86 -8.99
CA VAL A 169 2.29 -4.43 -9.35
C VAL A 169 0.81 -4.04 -9.28
N GLY A 170 -0.12 -4.96 -9.60
CA GLY A 170 -1.51 -4.60 -9.86
C GLY A 170 -1.72 -4.04 -11.28
N TYR A 171 -1.00 -4.62 -12.26
CA TYR A 171 -1.03 -4.22 -13.68
C TYR A 171 -2.44 -4.15 -14.24
N GLY A 172 -2.88 -2.95 -14.62
CA GLY A 172 -4.19 -2.72 -15.21
C GLY A 172 -5.38 -3.19 -14.39
N ASN A 173 -5.25 -3.32 -13.08
CA ASN A 173 -6.24 -3.95 -12.20
C ASN A 173 -7.56 -3.17 -12.07
N THR A 174 -7.56 -1.86 -12.32
CA THR A 174 -8.79 -1.04 -12.32
C THR A 174 -9.43 -0.94 -13.71
N SER A 175 -8.88 -1.61 -14.72
CA SER A 175 -9.47 -1.61 -16.08
C SER A 175 -10.81 -2.32 -16.11
N THR A 176 -11.70 -1.83 -16.96
CA THR A 176 -12.97 -2.50 -17.31
C THR A 176 -12.85 -3.32 -18.61
N SER A 177 -11.67 -3.38 -19.21
CA SER A 177 -11.37 -4.10 -20.44
C SER A 177 -10.11 -4.94 -20.27
N ARG A 178 -10.11 -6.14 -20.84
CA ARG A 178 -8.93 -6.99 -20.93
C ARG A 178 -7.99 -6.60 -22.08
N THR A 179 -8.46 -5.79 -23.01
CA THR A 179 -7.63 -5.30 -24.12
C THR A 179 -7.29 -3.86 -23.87
N CYS A 180 -6.03 -3.57 -23.59
CA CYS A 180 -5.57 -2.24 -23.24
C CYS A 180 -4.40 -1.80 -24.14
N THR A 181 -4.34 -0.51 -24.41
CA THR A 181 -3.12 0.14 -24.92
C THR A 181 -2.14 0.33 -23.77
N GLY A 182 -0.86 0.58 -24.05
CA GLY A 182 0.14 0.84 -23.00
C GLY A 182 -0.23 2.03 -22.11
N ASP A 183 -0.83 3.08 -22.68
CA ASP A 183 -1.32 4.22 -21.88
C ASP A 183 -2.50 3.81 -20.99
N GLN A 184 -3.44 3.03 -21.49
CA GLN A 184 -4.55 2.50 -20.69
C GLN A 184 -4.03 1.63 -19.54
N VAL A 185 -3.02 0.79 -19.79
CA VAL A 185 -2.38 0.02 -18.72
C VAL A 185 -1.85 0.95 -17.63
N THR A 186 -1.07 1.97 -18.00
CA THR A 186 -0.52 2.93 -17.03
C THR A 186 -1.62 3.60 -16.22
N ARG A 187 -2.69 4.08 -16.87
CA ARG A 187 -3.80 4.81 -16.20
C ARG A 187 -4.68 3.91 -15.34
N THR A 188 -4.74 2.61 -15.63
CA THR A 188 -5.56 1.64 -14.91
C THR A 188 -4.77 0.73 -13.97
N THR A 189 -3.46 0.88 -13.90
CA THR A 189 -2.63 0.25 -12.88
C THR A 189 -2.80 0.97 -11.55
N ASP A 190 -3.06 0.22 -10.49
CA ASP A 190 -3.14 0.75 -9.13
C ASP A 190 -2.45 -0.21 -8.14
N ALA A 191 -1.20 0.11 -7.85
CA ALA A 191 -0.36 -0.67 -6.95
C ALA A 191 -0.87 -0.65 -5.49
N ASP A 192 -1.56 0.42 -5.08
CA ASP A 192 -2.16 0.51 -3.75
C ASP A 192 -3.42 -0.38 -3.60
N LEU A 193 -4.00 -0.84 -4.71
CA LEU A 193 -5.07 -1.82 -4.77
C LEU A 193 -4.58 -3.23 -5.17
N SER A 194 -3.26 -3.45 -5.24
CA SER A 194 -2.69 -4.79 -5.41
C SER A 194 -2.83 -5.63 -4.14
N PHE A 195 -2.77 -6.96 -4.29
CA PHE A 195 -2.94 -7.86 -3.15
C PHE A 195 -1.93 -7.59 -2.02
N GLY A 196 -0.69 -7.21 -2.36
CA GLY A 196 0.34 -6.90 -1.37
C GLY A 196 -0.03 -5.70 -0.50
N ALA A 197 -0.41 -4.59 -1.12
CA ALA A 197 -0.83 -3.39 -0.39
C ALA A 197 -2.12 -3.62 0.42
N LEU A 198 -3.07 -4.40 -0.13
CA LEU A 198 -4.31 -4.76 0.57
C LEU A 198 -4.02 -5.62 1.80
N THR A 199 -3.17 -6.65 1.68
CA THR A 199 -2.74 -7.51 2.81
C THR A 199 -2.02 -6.69 3.89
N ALA A 200 -1.08 -5.84 3.50
CA ALA A 200 -0.35 -5.00 4.45
C ALA A 200 -1.30 -4.08 5.24
N ARG A 201 -2.28 -3.46 4.58
CA ARG A 201 -3.29 -2.65 5.27
C ARG A 201 -4.18 -3.47 6.20
N ALA A 202 -4.59 -4.68 5.80
CA ALA A 202 -5.38 -5.56 6.64
C ALA A 202 -4.63 -5.95 7.94
N LEU A 203 -3.32 -6.15 7.84
CA LEU A 203 -2.45 -6.49 8.98
C LEU A 203 -1.92 -5.26 9.75
N GLY A 204 -2.23 -4.04 9.32
CA GLY A 204 -1.67 -2.81 9.91
C GLY A 204 -0.17 -2.66 9.70
N ALA A 205 0.37 -3.20 8.60
CA ALA A 205 1.78 -3.22 8.28
C ALA A 205 2.22 -2.03 7.40
N ASP A 206 3.52 -1.70 7.47
CA ASP A 206 4.20 -0.98 6.40
C ASP A 206 4.57 -1.96 5.29
N TYR A 207 4.65 -1.47 4.04
CA TYR A 207 4.98 -2.34 2.93
C TYR A 207 5.93 -1.70 1.91
N GLN A 208 6.66 -2.55 1.19
CA GLN A 208 7.33 -2.22 -0.06
C GLN A 208 6.78 -3.12 -1.17
N LEU A 209 6.48 -2.53 -2.33
CA LEU A 209 6.19 -3.26 -3.56
C LEU A 209 7.38 -3.12 -4.50
N ASN A 210 8.31 -4.06 -4.41
CA ASN A 210 9.46 -4.13 -5.29
C ASN A 210 9.12 -5.08 -6.44
N ALA A 211 8.27 -4.63 -7.36
CA ALA A 211 7.71 -5.43 -8.42
C ALA A 211 7.91 -4.80 -9.80
N PHE A 212 8.15 -5.64 -10.82
CA PHE A 212 8.41 -5.20 -12.16
C PHE A 212 7.76 -6.12 -13.20
N SER A 213 6.78 -5.59 -13.93
CA SER A 213 5.99 -6.32 -14.93
C SER A 213 6.87 -6.95 -16.02
N GLY A 214 6.53 -8.16 -16.43
CA GLY A 214 7.23 -8.89 -17.46
C GLY A 214 8.55 -9.52 -17.03
N ARG A 215 9.01 -9.31 -15.80
CA ARG A 215 10.28 -9.88 -15.30
C ARG A 215 10.05 -11.21 -14.60
N GLY A 216 10.95 -12.16 -14.84
CA GLY A 216 10.97 -13.45 -14.18
C GLY A 216 12.23 -13.66 -13.33
N MET A 217 12.29 -14.77 -12.66
CA MET A 217 13.44 -15.15 -11.84
C MET A 217 14.70 -15.34 -12.70
N VAL A 218 14.57 -16.00 -13.85
CA VAL A 218 15.67 -16.25 -14.81
C VAL A 218 15.29 -15.88 -16.24
N ARG A 219 14.00 -15.94 -16.59
CA ARG A 219 13.48 -15.70 -17.93
C ARG A 219 12.34 -14.70 -17.89
N ASN A 220 12.50 -13.59 -18.61
CA ASN A 220 11.41 -12.62 -18.77
C ASN A 220 10.33 -13.15 -19.73
N TYR A 221 9.17 -12.51 -19.71
CA TYR A 221 8.04 -12.88 -20.57
C TYR A 221 8.48 -13.01 -22.04
N ALA A 222 8.12 -14.13 -22.67
CA ALA A 222 8.45 -14.49 -24.05
C ALA A 222 9.95 -14.46 -24.37
N GLY A 223 10.85 -14.64 -23.39
CA GLY A 223 12.29 -14.62 -23.57
C GLY A 223 12.86 -13.22 -23.89
N SER A 224 12.08 -12.16 -23.62
CA SER A 224 12.54 -10.78 -23.85
C SER A 224 13.71 -10.41 -22.96
N ASP A 225 14.54 -9.44 -23.40
CA ASP A 225 15.67 -8.90 -22.63
C ASP A 225 16.57 -10.00 -22.00
N ALA A 226 16.98 -10.97 -22.80
CA ALA A 226 17.67 -12.19 -22.33
C ALA A 226 18.94 -11.96 -21.48
N GLY A 227 19.50 -10.75 -21.50
CA GLY A 227 20.65 -10.35 -20.67
C GLY A 227 20.30 -9.92 -19.24
N THR A 228 19.01 -9.86 -18.88
CA THR A 228 18.52 -9.39 -17.59
C THR A 228 17.42 -10.31 -17.06
N SER A 229 17.19 -10.24 -15.75
CA SER A 229 16.02 -10.84 -15.10
C SER A 229 15.57 -9.89 -13.98
N TYR A 230 14.53 -10.23 -13.22
CA TYR A 230 14.13 -9.45 -12.06
C TYR A 230 15.31 -9.18 -11.10
N ARG A 231 16.15 -10.19 -10.85
CA ARG A 231 17.32 -10.09 -9.96
C ARG A 231 18.31 -8.99 -10.34
N THR A 232 18.35 -8.59 -11.63
CA THR A 232 19.19 -7.48 -12.12
C THR A 232 18.79 -6.14 -11.51
N TYR A 233 17.53 -5.99 -11.12
CA TYR A 233 16.94 -4.72 -10.68
C TYR A 233 16.68 -4.68 -9.17
N TYR A 234 16.59 -5.83 -8.52
CA TYR A 234 16.15 -5.95 -7.14
C TYR A 234 16.92 -5.05 -6.16
N ASP A 235 18.25 -4.97 -6.29
CA ASP A 235 19.08 -4.18 -5.38
C ASP A 235 19.04 -2.67 -5.62
N ARG A 236 18.40 -2.21 -6.69
CA ARG A 236 18.43 -0.80 -7.08
C ARG A 236 17.26 -0.04 -6.48
N VAL A 237 17.55 1.14 -5.97
CA VAL A 237 16.50 2.11 -5.57
C VAL A 237 15.80 2.66 -6.82
N LEU A 238 16.58 2.97 -7.85
CA LEU A 238 16.11 3.38 -9.17
C LEU A 238 16.50 2.30 -10.19
N PRO A 239 15.58 1.43 -10.63
CA PRO A 239 15.91 0.22 -11.40
C PRO A 239 16.79 0.45 -12.62
N PHE A 240 16.57 1.55 -13.36
CA PHE A 240 17.30 1.87 -14.58
C PHE A 240 18.50 2.81 -14.39
N VAL A 241 18.81 3.22 -13.15
CA VAL A 241 19.98 4.04 -12.83
C VAL A 241 21.05 3.17 -12.18
N PRO A 242 22.14 2.81 -12.90
CA PRO A 242 23.24 2.04 -12.33
C PRO A 242 23.86 2.76 -11.13
N GLY A 243 24.35 1.99 -10.15
CA GLY A 243 25.01 2.56 -8.97
C GLY A 243 24.04 3.08 -7.90
N THR A 244 22.72 2.94 -8.08
CA THR A 244 21.73 3.22 -7.03
C THR A 244 21.41 1.98 -6.18
N ALA A 245 22.30 0.98 -6.20
CA ALA A 245 22.23 -0.13 -5.27
C ALA A 245 22.33 0.41 -3.85
N GLY A 246 21.34 0.12 -3.03
CA GLY A 246 21.27 0.51 -1.64
C GLY A 246 20.93 -0.70 -0.79
N GLY A 247 21.49 -0.75 0.41
CA GLY A 247 20.95 -1.62 1.45
C GLY A 247 19.49 -1.25 1.75
N PRO A 248 18.82 -1.99 2.63
CA PRO A 248 17.50 -1.60 3.10
C PRO A 248 17.52 -0.16 3.60
N ALA A 249 16.44 0.58 3.37
CA ALA A 249 16.29 1.92 3.95
C ALA A 249 16.49 1.84 5.46
N ALA A 250 17.06 2.89 6.05
CA ALA A 250 17.27 2.91 7.50
C ALA A 250 15.94 2.64 8.23
N GLY A 251 15.92 1.61 9.07
CA GLY A 251 14.72 1.16 9.79
C GLY A 251 13.80 0.24 9.00
N TRP A 252 14.20 -0.25 7.81
CA TRP A 252 13.50 -1.30 7.09
C TRP A 252 14.08 -2.67 7.43
N ASP A 253 13.31 -3.46 8.14
CA ASP A 253 13.64 -4.81 8.59
C ASP A 253 12.36 -5.65 8.51
N PRO A 254 12.04 -6.25 7.34
CA PRO A 254 10.75 -6.85 7.10
C PRO A 254 10.56 -8.15 7.90
N ASP A 255 9.40 -8.28 8.54
CA ASP A 255 8.96 -9.51 9.20
C ASP A 255 8.66 -10.63 8.19
N ALA A 256 8.29 -10.24 6.96
CA ALA A 256 8.10 -11.18 5.85
C ALA A 256 8.50 -10.58 4.50
N VAL A 257 9.02 -11.43 3.61
CA VAL A 257 9.19 -11.17 2.18
C VAL A 257 8.35 -12.16 1.39
N VAL A 258 7.37 -11.68 0.64
CA VAL A 258 6.50 -12.48 -0.24
C VAL A 258 7.03 -12.39 -1.66
N ILE A 259 7.43 -13.53 -2.24
CA ILE A 259 8.16 -13.59 -3.51
C ILE A 259 7.29 -14.27 -4.57
N GLY A 260 6.74 -13.50 -5.50
CA GLY A 260 5.84 -13.96 -6.57
C GLY A 260 6.50 -13.90 -7.95
N LEU A 261 7.58 -14.68 -8.15
CA LEU A 261 8.30 -14.77 -9.42
C LEU A 261 8.21 -16.18 -10.02
N GLY A 262 7.96 -16.27 -11.32
CA GLY A 262 7.84 -17.55 -12.03
C GLY A 262 6.79 -17.51 -13.14
N ILE A 263 5.79 -16.64 -13.05
CA ILE A 263 4.77 -16.48 -14.09
C ILE A 263 5.44 -16.18 -15.43
N ASN A 264 6.32 -15.21 -15.49
CA ASN A 264 6.99 -14.81 -16.73
C ASN A 264 7.98 -15.85 -17.24
N ASP A 265 8.62 -16.59 -16.33
CA ASP A 265 9.54 -17.68 -16.71
C ASP A 265 8.81 -18.77 -17.50
N PHE A 266 7.55 -19.06 -17.15
CA PHE A 266 6.82 -20.24 -17.65
C PHE A 266 5.55 -19.94 -18.45
N SER A 267 5.13 -18.69 -18.62
CA SER A 267 3.87 -18.35 -19.31
C SER A 267 3.90 -18.61 -20.82
N THR A 268 5.07 -18.71 -21.43
CA THR A 268 5.22 -18.93 -22.87
C THR A 268 6.19 -20.06 -23.16
N ALA A 269 5.97 -20.78 -24.27
CA ALA A 269 6.91 -21.79 -24.73
C ALA A 269 8.31 -21.20 -24.97
N LEU A 270 9.35 -22.02 -24.79
CA LEU A 270 10.72 -21.62 -25.12
C LEU A 270 10.86 -21.38 -26.63
N GLY A 271 11.45 -20.25 -26.98
CA GLY A 271 11.83 -19.90 -28.34
C GLY A 271 13.15 -20.53 -28.76
N SER A 272 13.37 -20.65 -30.07
CA SER A 272 14.66 -21.07 -30.61
C SER A 272 15.72 -20.01 -30.34
N GLY A 273 16.81 -20.37 -29.67
CA GLY A 273 17.91 -19.44 -29.34
C GLY A 273 17.87 -18.87 -27.92
N GLU A 274 16.89 -19.25 -27.12
CA GLU A 274 16.93 -18.98 -25.68
C GLU A 274 18.01 -19.84 -24.97
N ALA A 275 18.41 -19.45 -23.77
CA ALA A 275 19.51 -20.08 -23.02
C ALA A 275 19.25 -21.55 -22.65
N TRP A 276 17.98 -21.97 -22.63
CA TRP A 276 17.57 -23.30 -22.18
C TRP A 276 17.10 -24.15 -23.38
N ALA A 277 17.75 -25.29 -23.57
CA ALA A 277 17.40 -26.21 -24.67
C ALA A 277 16.05 -26.93 -24.44
N THR A 278 15.58 -27.03 -23.21
CA THR A 278 14.35 -27.73 -22.84
C THR A 278 13.63 -27.06 -21.68
N PRO A 279 12.30 -27.24 -21.54
CA PRO A 279 11.56 -26.79 -20.37
C PRO A 279 12.10 -27.36 -19.03
N ALA A 280 12.66 -28.57 -19.04
CA ALA A 280 13.27 -29.15 -17.85
C ALA A 280 14.54 -28.38 -17.45
N ALA A 281 15.38 -27.99 -18.40
CA ALA A 281 16.57 -27.17 -18.11
C ALA A 281 16.19 -25.79 -17.54
N LEU A 282 15.12 -25.17 -18.03
CA LEU A 282 14.60 -23.91 -17.48
C LEU A 282 14.11 -24.10 -16.03
N ARG A 283 13.40 -25.19 -15.71
CA ARG A 283 12.95 -25.49 -14.33
C ARG A 283 14.12 -25.61 -13.37
N GLU A 284 15.17 -26.37 -13.74
CA GLU A 284 16.36 -26.51 -12.89
C GLU A 284 17.10 -25.17 -12.70
N ALA A 285 17.22 -24.37 -13.76
CA ALA A 285 17.81 -23.04 -13.66
C ALA A 285 17.00 -22.11 -12.76
N TRP A 286 15.67 -22.18 -12.84
CA TRP A 286 14.75 -21.42 -11.99
C TRP A 286 14.90 -21.80 -10.50
N VAL A 287 14.91 -23.10 -10.18
CA VAL A 287 15.10 -23.59 -8.81
C VAL A 287 16.46 -23.13 -8.25
N ALA A 288 17.53 -23.31 -9.02
CA ALA A 288 18.86 -22.86 -8.59
C ALA A 288 18.94 -21.34 -8.37
N ALA A 289 18.31 -20.56 -9.25
CA ALA A 289 18.26 -19.10 -9.11
C ALA A 289 17.41 -18.66 -7.92
N TYR A 290 16.35 -19.39 -7.62
CA TYR A 290 15.51 -19.12 -6.46
C TYR A 290 16.29 -19.34 -5.16
N HIS A 291 17.04 -20.44 -5.04
CA HIS A 291 17.91 -20.67 -3.88
C HIS A 291 18.90 -19.53 -3.69
N GLY A 292 19.59 -19.12 -4.76
CA GLY A 292 20.53 -17.98 -4.67
C GLY A 292 19.85 -16.67 -4.27
N PHE A 293 18.62 -16.43 -4.73
CA PHE A 293 17.87 -15.24 -4.35
C PHE A 293 17.40 -15.29 -2.88
N LEU A 294 17.04 -16.47 -2.38
CA LEU A 294 16.73 -16.66 -0.95
C LEU A 294 17.98 -16.48 -0.08
N ASP A 295 19.18 -16.89 -0.55
CA ASP A 295 20.45 -16.61 0.14
C ASP A 295 20.72 -15.10 0.21
N ASP A 296 20.54 -14.36 -0.89
CA ASP A 296 20.67 -12.90 -0.92
C ASP A 296 19.72 -12.21 0.07
N LEU A 297 18.48 -12.74 0.22
CA LEU A 297 17.51 -12.23 1.20
C LEU A 297 17.90 -12.57 2.65
N ARG A 298 18.45 -13.76 2.91
CA ARG A 298 18.98 -14.12 4.22
C ARG A 298 20.18 -13.26 4.62
N ASP A 299 21.10 -13.03 3.68
CA ASP A 299 22.24 -12.12 3.91
C ASP A 299 21.78 -10.69 4.22
N ARG A 300 20.65 -10.27 3.67
CA ARG A 300 20.10 -8.92 3.83
C ARG A 300 19.28 -8.74 5.12
N TYR A 301 18.41 -9.70 5.45
CA TYR A 301 17.38 -9.56 6.49
C TYR A 301 17.54 -10.56 7.65
N GLY A 302 18.48 -11.50 7.54
CA GLY A 302 18.72 -12.50 8.58
C GLY A 302 17.73 -13.66 8.57
N ASP A 303 17.83 -14.49 9.62
CA ASP A 303 17.09 -15.75 9.71
C ASP A 303 15.68 -15.59 10.30
N ASP A 304 15.37 -14.45 10.92
CA ASP A 304 14.09 -14.23 11.60
C ASP A 304 12.96 -13.82 10.63
N THR A 305 13.29 -13.28 9.46
CA THR A 305 12.33 -12.90 8.42
C THR A 305 11.66 -14.11 7.78
N TRP A 306 10.32 -14.13 7.68
CA TRP A 306 9.62 -15.14 6.92
C TRP A 306 9.83 -14.95 5.41
N LEU A 307 10.29 -15.98 4.70
CA LEU A 307 10.36 -15.99 3.24
C LEU A 307 9.19 -16.82 2.68
N VAL A 308 8.26 -16.16 2.00
CA VAL A 308 7.07 -16.78 1.42
C VAL A 308 7.27 -16.95 -0.08
N VAL A 309 7.51 -18.19 -0.53
CA VAL A 309 7.62 -18.53 -1.96
C VAL A 309 6.22 -18.67 -2.52
N SER A 310 5.77 -17.66 -3.26
CA SER A 310 4.42 -17.59 -3.81
C SER A 310 4.35 -18.21 -5.20
N ALA A 311 3.28 -18.91 -5.49
CA ALA A 311 3.00 -19.50 -6.80
C ALA A 311 1.52 -19.38 -7.17
N THR A 312 1.25 -19.34 -8.47
CA THR A 312 -0.11 -19.37 -9.03
C THR A 312 -0.16 -20.22 -10.29
N SER A 313 -1.34 -20.38 -10.88
CA SER A 313 -1.53 -21.13 -12.12
C SER A 313 -0.88 -20.43 -13.31
N VAL A 314 -0.21 -21.19 -14.18
CA VAL A 314 0.32 -20.72 -15.47
C VAL A 314 -0.23 -21.55 -16.62
N HIS A 315 -0.46 -20.94 -17.78
CA HIS A 315 -1.16 -21.58 -18.90
C HIS A 315 -0.38 -22.68 -19.63
N THR A 316 0.94 -22.73 -19.47
CA THR A 316 1.80 -23.69 -20.21
C THR A 316 1.84 -25.10 -19.62
N GLY A 317 1.04 -25.37 -18.58
CA GLY A 317 1.04 -26.67 -17.89
C GLY A 317 2.30 -26.89 -17.03
N THR A 318 3.12 -25.88 -16.80
CA THR A 318 4.19 -25.94 -15.80
C THR A 318 3.57 -25.86 -14.44
N ASP A 319 3.84 -26.83 -13.59
CA ASP A 319 3.36 -26.79 -12.22
C ASP A 319 4.27 -25.92 -11.36
N LEU A 320 4.03 -24.61 -11.40
CA LEU A 320 4.76 -23.64 -10.61
C LEU A 320 4.57 -23.88 -9.09
N LYS A 321 3.43 -24.46 -8.70
CA LYS A 321 3.16 -24.87 -7.33
C LYS A 321 4.17 -25.91 -6.85
N ASP A 322 4.40 -26.97 -7.66
CA ASP A 322 5.33 -28.04 -7.28
C ASP A 322 6.78 -27.54 -7.26
N LEU A 323 7.15 -26.63 -8.17
CA LEU A 323 8.48 -26.02 -8.15
C LEU A 323 8.70 -25.13 -6.91
N ALA A 324 7.72 -24.33 -6.54
CA ALA A 324 7.77 -23.50 -5.33
C ALA A 324 7.85 -24.39 -4.08
N GLN A 325 7.05 -25.46 -4.03
CA GLN A 325 7.09 -26.42 -2.92
C GLN A 325 8.46 -27.11 -2.85
N ARG A 326 9.04 -27.52 -3.98
CA ARG A 326 10.38 -28.11 -4.03
C ARG A 326 11.44 -27.17 -3.47
N VAL A 327 11.45 -25.90 -3.84
CA VAL A 327 12.37 -24.89 -3.29
C VAL A 327 12.25 -24.84 -1.77
N VAL A 328 11.04 -24.79 -1.24
CA VAL A 328 10.78 -24.74 0.20
C VAL A 328 11.26 -26.02 0.90
N ASP A 329 10.96 -27.19 0.34
CA ASP A 329 11.36 -28.49 0.92
C ASP A 329 12.89 -28.63 0.97
N GLU A 330 13.59 -28.21 -0.10
CA GLU A 330 15.05 -28.22 -0.17
C GLU A 330 15.67 -27.23 0.86
N ARG A 331 15.09 -26.02 1.02
CA ARG A 331 15.52 -25.03 2.03
C ARG A 331 15.34 -25.55 3.46
N ARG A 332 14.18 -26.12 3.75
CA ARG A 332 13.90 -26.69 5.08
C ARG A 332 14.79 -27.88 5.40
N ALA A 333 15.07 -28.74 4.42
CA ALA A 333 16.03 -29.82 4.57
C ALA A 333 17.46 -29.32 4.86
N ALA A 334 17.80 -28.12 4.38
CA ALA A 334 19.06 -27.44 4.69
C ALA A 334 19.06 -26.68 6.03
N GLY A 335 17.93 -26.65 6.76
CA GLY A 335 17.81 -26.04 8.09
C GLY A 335 17.22 -24.62 8.10
N ASP A 336 16.64 -24.14 7.00
CA ASP A 336 15.93 -22.86 6.94
C ASP A 336 14.46 -23.06 7.26
N ASP A 337 14.08 -22.98 8.54
CA ASP A 337 12.73 -23.25 9.02
C ASP A 337 11.72 -22.10 8.74
N ARG A 338 12.22 -20.89 8.41
CA ARG A 338 11.38 -19.72 8.12
C ARG A 338 11.13 -19.48 6.64
N VAL A 339 11.04 -20.56 5.86
CA VAL A 339 10.62 -20.55 4.46
C VAL A 339 9.32 -21.34 4.32
N VAL A 340 8.30 -20.75 3.64
CA VAL A 340 7.02 -21.39 3.38
C VAL A 340 6.61 -21.22 1.92
N SER A 341 5.90 -22.21 1.37
CA SER A 341 5.24 -22.06 0.08
C SER A 341 3.81 -21.55 0.26
N TRP A 342 3.37 -20.70 -0.66
CA TRP A 342 2.00 -20.23 -0.74
C TRP A 342 1.49 -20.33 -2.18
N TYR A 343 0.38 -21.03 -2.36
CA TYR A 343 -0.23 -21.18 -3.67
C TYR A 343 -1.65 -20.64 -3.65
N TYR A 344 -1.94 -19.72 -4.56
CA TYR A 344 -3.30 -19.27 -4.87
C TYR A 344 -3.65 -19.71 -6.30
N GLY A 345 -4.75 -20.46 -6.41
CA GLY A 345 -5.23 -20.96 -7.71
C GLY A 345 -6.01 -19.88 -8.46
N SER A 346 -6.38 -20.22 -9.70
CA SER A 346 -7.25 -19.37 -10.53
C SER A 346 -8.73 -19.47 -10.18
N GLU A 347 -9.10 -20.37 -9.26
CA GLU A 347 -10.49 -20.58 -8.87
C GLU A 347 -11.09 -19.33 -8.22
N GLY A 348 -12.22 -18.88 -8.75
CA GLY A 348 -12.90 -17.68 -8.26
C GLY A 348 -12.29 -16.35 -8.72
N LEU A 349 -11.21 -16.37 -9.50
CA LEU A 349 -10.63 -15.18 -10.12
C LEU A 349 -11.25 -14.95 -11.51
N ASP A 350 -11.51 -13.69 -11.85
CA ASP A 350 -12.11 -13.32 -13.14
C ASP A 350 -11.10 -12.82 -14.17
N TYR A 351 -9.89 -12.43 -13.73
CA TYR A 351 -8.84 -11.87 -14.58
C TYR A 351 -9.37 -10.75 -15.47
N GLY A 352 -10.14 -9.84 -14.86
CA GLY A 352 -10.81 -8.73 -15.53
C GLY A 352 -9.92 -7.55 -15.87
N GLY A 353 -8.70 -7.50 -15.34
CA GLY A 353 -7.72 -6.46 -15.60
C GLY A 353 -7.15 -6.51 -17.03
N CYS A 354 -6.32 -5.53 -17.39
CA CYS A 354 -5.63 -5.48 -18.68
C CYS A 354 -4.88 -6.77 -18.96
N ASP A 355 -4.92 -7.24 -20.21
CA ASP A 355 -4.17 -8.41 -20.68
C ASP A 355 -4.34 -9.67 -19.81
N TRP A 356 -5.57 -9.87 -19.30
CA TRP A 356 -5.94 -10.99 -18.44
C TRP A 356 -5.17 -11.03 -17.12
N HIS A 357 -4.85 -9.87 -16.57
CA HIS A 357 -4.30 -9.74 -15.21
C HIS A 357 -5.43 -9.72 -14.16
N PRO A 358 -5.09 -9.96 -12.89
CA PRO A 358 -6.05 -9.88 -11.81
C PRO A 358 -6.73 -8.50 -11.73
N SER A 359 -8.05 -8.50 -11.61
CA SER A 359 -8.84 -7.29 -11.31
C SER A 359 -8.66 -6.87 -9.85
N VAL A 360 -9.12 -5.67 -9.47
CA VAL A 360 -9.15 -5.24 -8.05
C VAL A 360 -9.88 -6.27 -7.18
N ARG A 361 -10.97 -6.86 -7.70
CA ARG A 361 -11.69 -7.94 -7.01
C ARG A 361 -10.79 -9.18 -6.79
N ASP A 362 -10.06 -9.57 -7.82
CA ASP A 362 -9.14 -10.70 -7.71
C ASP A 362 -8.04 -10.42 -6.69
N HIS A 363 -7.49 -9.21 -6.71
CA HIS A 363 -6.52 -8.78 -5.70
C HIS A 363 -7.08 -8.83 -4.28
N GLN A 364 -8.36 -8.50 -4.07
CA GLN A 364 -9.01 -8.64 -2.76
C GLN A 364 -9.12 -10.10 -2.33
N VAL A 365 -9.47 -11.02 -3.26
CA VAL A 365 -9.53 -12.46 -2.98
C VAL A 365 -8.14 -13.01 -2.63
N ILE A 366 -7.12 -12.64 -3.41
CA ILE A 366 -5.74 -13.07 -3.18
C ILE A 366 -5.22 -12.51 -1.85
N ALA A 367 -5.51 -11.23 -1.56
CA ALA A 367 -5.10 -10.58 -0.31
C ALA A 367 -5.71 -11.25 0.92
N ALA A 368 -6.98 -11.64 0.87
CA ALA A 368 -7.60 -12.35 1.98
C ALA A 368 -6.88 -13.67 2.30
N GLN A 369 -6.55 -14.46 1.26
CA GLN A 369 -5.82 -15.72 1.44
C GLN A 369 -4.40 -15.51 1.98
N LEU A 370 -3.71 -14.45 1.53
CA LEU A 370 -2.38 -14.12 2.01
C LEU A 370 -2.41 -13.60 3.46
N THR A 371 -3.43 -12.84 3.81
CA THR A 371 -3.64 -12.38 5.19
C THR A 371 -3.79 -13.57 6.13
N ASP A 372 -4.66 -14.54 5.79
CA ASP A 372 -4.85 -15.77 6.57
C ASP A 372 -3.54 -16.54 6.76
N LEU A 373 -2.71 -16.64 5.71
CA LEU A 373 -1.40 -17.28 5.81
C LEU A 373 -0.48 -16.54 6.79
N LEU A 374 -0.33 -15.21 6.63
CA LEU A 374 0.60 -14.42 7.44
C LEU A 374 0.16 -14.36 8.90
N GLU A 375 -1.14 -14.29 9.18
CA GLU A 375 -1.68 -14.44 10.55
C GLU A 375 -1.36 -15.81 11.12
N GLY A 376 -1.47 -16.88 10.32
CA GLY A 376 -1.07 -18.24 10.69
C GLY A 376 0.42 -18.39 11.01
N LEU A 377 1.27 -17.53 10.47
CA LEU A 377 2.71 -17.44 10.79
C LEU A 377 2.99 -16.57 12.02
N GLY A 378 1.96 -16.02 12.65
CA GLY A 378 2.07 -15.13 13.81
C GLY A 378 2.33 -13.66 13.44
N LEU A 379 2.16 -13.28 12.18
CA LEU A 379 2.29 -11.91 11.72
C LEU A 379 0.90 -11.27 11.70
N GLY A 380 0.70 -10.23 12.47
CA GLY A 380 -0.61 -9.60 12.66
C GLY A 380 -1.26 -9.98 14.00
N GLY A 381 -2.35 -9.32 14.34
CA GLY A 381 -3.08 -9.57 15.60
C GLY A 381 -2.54 -8.82 16.81
N GLY A 382 -1.58 -7.92 16.64
CA GLY A 382 -1.34 -6.87 17.63
C GLY A 382 -2.55 -5.95 17.71
N PRO A 383 -2.98 -5.46 18.89
CA PRO A 383 -4.06 -4.51 18.97
C PRO A 383 -3.69 -3.30 18.10
N THR A 384 -4.49 -3.03 17.06
CA THR A 384 -4.44 -1.74 16.36
C THR A 384 -4.39 -0.67 17.45
N PRO A 385 -3.42 0.25 17.46
CA PRO A 385 -3.42 1.32 18.46
C PRO A 385 -4.75 2.05 18.30
N SER A 386 -5.65 1.80 19.26
CA SER A 386 -6.88 2.56 19.38
C SER A 386 -6.47 4.02 19.47
N PRO A 387 -7.03 4.93 18.67
CA PRO A 387 -6.72 6.34 18.79
C PRO A 387 -6.91 6.71 20.26
N THR A 388 -5.84 7.17 20.89
CA THR A 388 -5.88 7.63 22.28
C THR A 388 -7.01 8.64 22.36
N PRO A 389 -8.05 8.43 23.18
CA PRO A 389 -9.13 9.38 23.25
C PRO A 389 -8.53 10.69 23.75
N THR A 390 -8.51 11.71 22.88
CA THR A 390 -8.20 13.06 23.27
C THR A 390 -9.23 13.44 24.33
N VAL A 391 -8.82 13.53 25.57
CA VAL A 391 -9.69 14.00 26.66
C VAL A 391 -10.14 15.41 26.30
N SER A 392 -11.39 15.50 25.85
CA SER A 392 -12.10 16.77 25.70
C SER A 392 -12.13 17.46 27.07
N PRO A 393 -11.76 18.74 27.16
CA PRO A 393 -11.81 19.44 28.44
C PRO A 393 -13.26 19.39 28.97
N THR A 394 -13.41 18.89 30.19
CA THR A 394 -14.69 18.85 30.90
C THR A 394 -15.25 20.28 30.97
N PRO A 395 -16.46 20.54 30.44
CA PRO A 395 -17.05 21.86 30.56
C PRO A 395 -17.35 22.14 32.05
N THR A 396 -16.83 23.25 32.54
CA THR A 396 -17.14 23.79 33.87
C THR A 396 -18.65 24.04 33.97
N PRO A 397 -19.34 23.54 34.98
CA PRO A 397 -20.78 23.74 35.08
C PRO A 397 -21.11 25.23 35.33
N THR A 398 -21.70 25.87 34.33
CA THR A 398 -22.31 27.20 34.51
C THR A 398 -23.70 26.98 35.12
N VAL A 399 -23.89 27.43 36.34
CA VAL A 399 -25.19 27.47 37.02
C VAL A 399 -26.13 28.42 36.28
N SER A 400 -27.15 27.87 35.62
CA SER A 400 -28.25 28.61 35.01
C SER A 400 -29.35 28.86 36.05
N PRO A 401 -29.94 30.06 36.12
CA PRO A 401 -31.05 30.30 37.05
C PRO A 401 -32.33 29.59 36.63
N SER A 402 -33.03 29.03 37.62
CA SER A 402 -34.29 28.31 37.51
C SER A 402 -35.41 29.19 36.92
N PRO A 403 -36.15 28.76 35.87
CA PRO A 403 -37.32 29.51 35.42
C PRO A 403 -38.57 29.13 36.21
N THR A 404 -39.34 30.18 36.53
CA THR A 404 -40.69 30.12 37.13
C THR A 404 -41.70 29.41 36.21
N PRO A 405 -42.63 28.60 36.73
CA PRO A 405 -43.57 27.85 35.90
C PRO A 405 -44.64 28.76 35.31
N THR A 406 -44.75 28.77 33.99
CA THR A 406 -45.89 29.37 33.25
C THR A 406 -46.74 28.25 32.66
N ALA A 407 -48.06 28.43 32.76
CA ALA A 407 -49.12 27.47 32.47
C ALA A 407 -49.07 26.91 31.04
N SER A 408 -49.42 25.61 30.96
CA SER A 408 -49.53 24.77 29.76
C SER A 408 -50.64 25.20 28.81
N PRO A 409 -50.39 25.31 27.49
CA PRO A 409 -51.42 25.26 26.48
C PRO A 409 -51.67 23.82 26.00
N THR A 410 -52.92 23.53 25.69
CA THR A 410 -53.49 22.29 25.17
C THR A 410 -52.75 21.77 23.91
N PRO A 411 -52.52 20.46 23.74
CA PRO A 411 -51.75 19.92 22.62
C PRO A 411 -52.54 19.96 21.31
N THR A 412 -51.96 20.63 20.33
CA THR A 412 -52.29 20.47 18.90
C THR A 412 -51.60 19.21 18.38
N PRO A 413 -52.20 18.37 17.54
CA PRO A 413 -51.56 17.16 17.04
C PRO A 413 -50.32 17.53 16.20
N SER A 414 -49.15 17.08 16.69
CA SER A 414 -47.87 17.20 16.01
C SER A 414 -47.79 16.25 14.80
N PRO A 415 -47.19 16.68 13.66
CA PRO A 415 -46.96 15.75 12.56
C PRO A 415 -45.99 14.66 13.02
N THR A 416 -46.29 13.44 12.63
CA THR A 416 -45.49 12.24 12.88
C THR A 416 -44.06 12.48 12.44
N SER A 417 -43.14 12.64 13.39
CA SER A 417 -41.69 12.68 13.09
C SER A 417 -41.30 11.30 12.60
N THR A 418 -40.98 11.21 11.31
CA THR A 418 -40.30 10.04 10.74
C THR A 418 -38.94 9.95 11.44
N SER A 419 -38.77 8.96 12.31
CA SER A 419 -37.49 8.64 12.93
C SER A 419 -36.45 8.51 11.82
N ALA A 420 -35.37 9.30 11.88
CA ALA A 420 -34.29 9.16 10.93
C ALA A 420 -33.77 7.72 10.97
N ALA A 421 -33.78 7.03 9.82
CA ALA A 421 -33.37 5.63 9.76
C ALA A 421 -31.94 5.49 10.31
N ALA A 422 -31.69 4.48 11.13
CA ALA A 422 -30.38 4.22 11.73
C ALA A 422 -29.30 3.95 10.65
N CYS A 423 -29.68 3.36 9.52
CA CYS A 423 -28.85 3.22 8.33
C CYS A 423 -29.68 3.33 7.04
N ARG A 424 -29.00 3.50 5.93
CA ARG A 424 -29.55 3.45 4.56
C ARG A 424 -28.72 2.49 3.74
N ALA A 425 -29.37 1.75 2.84
CA ALA A 425 -28.65 0.91 1.88
C ALA A 425 -29.20 1.15 0.46
N THR A 426 -28.30 1.11 -0.53
CA THR A 426 -28.63 1.30 -1.94
C THR A 426 -28.01 0.20 -2.76
N LEU A 427 -28.82 -0.57 -3.46
CA LEU A 427 -28.39 -1.59 -4.40
C LEU A 427 -28.17 -0.97 -5.78
N THR A 428 -27.03 -1.27 -6.39
CA THR A 428 -26.69 -0.85 -7.75
C THR A 428 -26.28 -2.06 -8.57
N VAL A 429 -26.96 -2.32 -9.69
CA VAL A 429 -26.56 -3.32 -10.66
C VAL A 429 -25.49 -2.71 -11.56
N GLY A 430 -24.27 -3.27 -11.52
CA GLY A 430 -23.11 -2.82 -12.30
C GLY A 430 -23.05 -3.46 -13.68
N SER A 431 -22.78 -4.76 -13.74
CA SER A 431 -22.61 -5.51 -14.99
C SER A 431 -23.70 -6.56 -15.17
N THR A 432 -24.12 -6.81 -16.43
CA THR A 432 -25.05 -7.87 -16.77
C THR A 432 -24.54 -8.68 -17.95
N TRP A 433 -24.80 -10.00 -17.95
CA TRP A 433 -24.47 -10.93 -19.04
C TRP A 433 -25.59 -11.98 -19.19
N PRO A 434 -25.59 -12.78 -20.27
CA PRO A 434 -26.57 -13.84 -20.41
C PRO A 434 -26.57 -14.79 -19.20
N GLY A 435 -27.65 -14.80 -18.45
CA GLY A 435 -27.85 -15.66 -17.28
C GLY A 435 -27.32 -15.16 -15.94
N GLY A 436 -26.71 -13.95 -15.86
CA GLY A 436 -26.19 -13.43 -14.60
C GLY A 436 -25.94 -11.92 -14.57
N TYR A 437 -25.58 -11.44 -13.42
CA TYR A 437 -25.26 -10.03 -13.18
C TYR A 437 -24.38 -9.87 -11.93
N GLN A 438 -23.71 -8.75 -11.84
CA GLN A 438 -23.02 -8.30 -10.64
C GLN A 438 -23.71 -7.06 -10.08
N ALA A 439 -23.83 -7.01 -8.77
CA ALA A 439 -24.41 -5.87 -8.06
C ALA A 439 -23.61 -5.52 -6.81
N THR A 440 -23.68 -4.26 -6.42
CA THR A 440 -23.09 -3.71 -5.19
C THR A 440 -24.19 -3.12 -4.33
N VAL A 441 -24.03 -3.21 -3.01
CA VAL A 441 -24.93 -2.56 -2.05
C VAL A 441 -24.08 -1.65 -1.15
N ASP A 442 -24.29 -0.35 -1.25
CA ASP A 442 -23.70 0.65 -0.37
C ASP A 442 -24.54 0.78 0.90
N VAL A 443 -23.92 0.67 2.06
CA VAL A 443 -24.56 0.80 3.38
C VAL A 443 -23.98 2.03 4.07
N THR A 444 -24.84 3.02 4.35
CA THR A 444 -24.45 4.29 4.99
C THR A 444 -25.08 4.37 6.39
N ALA A 445 -24.27 4.66 7.40
CA ALA A 445 -24.73 4.98 8.73
C ALA A 445 -25.57 6.28 8.74
N GLY A 446 -26.61 6.32 9.56
CA GLY A 446 -27.38 7.53 9.80
C GLY A 446 -26.60 8.57 10.62
N THR A 447 -27.31 9.34 11.43
CA THR A 447 -26.73 10.37 12.30
C THR A 447 -26.03 9.80 13.55
N ALA A 448 -26.12 8.49 13.79
CA ALA A 448 -25.44 7.77 14.86
C ALA A 448 -24.50 6.70 14.26
N PRO A 449 -23.38 6.37 14.95
CA PRO A 449 -22.51 5.30 14.52
C PRO A 449 -23.22 3.94 14.61
N LEU A 450 -22.82 3.01 13.74
CA LEU A 450 -23.27 1.61 13.74
C LEU A 450 -22.19 0.72 14.35
N THR A 451 -22.61 -0.37 14.97
CA THR A 451 -21.73 -1.48 15.38
C THR A 451 -21.97 -2.74 14.54
N ARG A 452 -23.05 -2.75 13.78
CA ARG A 452 -23.45 -3.80 12.84
C ARG A 452 -24.47 -3.24 11.86
N TRP A 453 -24.68 -3.94 10.76
CA TRP A 453 -25.77 -3.64 9.82
C TRP A 453 -26.29 -4.93 9.17
N THR A 454 -27.54 -4.89 8.76
CA THR A 454 -28.20 -5.93 7.99
C THR A 454 -29.00 -5.29 6.88
N THR A 455 -28.90 -5.82 5.66
CA THR A 455 -29.73 -5.40 4.52
C THR A 455 -30.52 -6.57 3.97
N THR A 456 -31.70 -6.29 3.42
CA THR A 456 -32.53 -7.31 2.77
C THR A 456 -33.02 -6.81 1.42
N PHE A 457 -33.05 -7.69 0.42
CA PHE A 457 -33.60 -7.40 -0.90
C PHE A 457 -34.12 -8.69 -1.56
N THR A 458 -34.89 -8.54 -2.64
CA THR A 458 -35.51 -9.68 -3.33
C THR A 458 -34.92 -9.83 -4.72
N LEU A 459 -34.58 -11.08 -5.10
CA LEU A 459 -34.14 -11.42 -6.45
C LEU A 459 -35.37 -11.79 -7.30
N PRO A 460 -35.56 -11.18 -8.48
CA PRO A 460 -36.67 -11.49 -9.35
C PRO A 460 -36.46 -12.87 -10.06
N GLY A 461 -37.58 -13.50 -10.43
CA GLY A 461 -37.58 -14.64 -11.34
C GLY A 461 -36.88 -15.91 -10.85
N GLY A 462 -36.74 -16.10 -9.53
CA GLY A 462 -36.07 -17.29 -8.98
C GLY A 462 -34.54 -17.25 -9.11
N GLY A 463 -33.96 -16.07 -9.30
CA GLY A 463 -32.51 -15.84 -9.27
C GLY A 463 -31.90 -16.24 -7.91
N ALA A 464 -30.60 -16.50 -7.91
CA ALA A 464 -29.83 -16.84 -6.71
C ALA A 464 -28.55 -16.00 -6.63
N VAL A 465 -28.11 -15.70 -5.41
CA VAL A 465 -26.74 -15.22 -5.18
C VAL A 465 -25.81 -16.41 -5.33
N THR A 466 -24.91 -16.34 -6.31
CA THR A 466 -23.94 -17.40 -6.59
C THR A 466 -22.60 -17.14 -5.90
N GLN A 467 -22.29 -15.87 -5.61
CA GLN A 467 -21.09 -15.45 -4.93
C GLN A 467 -21.37 -14.11 -4.22
N SER A 468 -20.72 -13.87 -3.06
CA SER A 468 -20.76 -12.59 -2.36
C SER A 468 -19.41 -12.31 -1.70
N TRP A 469 -19.12 -11.03 -1.48
CA TRP A 469 -17.91 -10.56 -0.78
C TRP A 469 -18.25 -9.36 0.10
N SER A 470 -17.46 -9.18 1.15
CA SER A 470 -17.64 -8.10 2.16
C SER A 470 -18.96 -8.14 2.94
N ALA A 471 -19.67 -9.28 2.92
CA ALA A 471 -20.84 -9.55 3.75
C ALA A 471 -21.05 -11.06 3.90
N ALA A 472 -21.65 -11.48 5.00
CA ALA A 472 -22.23 -12.81 5.11
C ALA A 472 -23.64 -12.76 4.51
N VAL A 473 -23.87 -13.55 3.45
CA VAL A 473 -25.11 -13.54 2.67
C VAL A 473 -25.85 -14.86 2.86
N ALA A 474 -27.13 -14.78 3.20
CA ALA A 474 -28.07 -15.91 3.27
C ALA A 474 -29.25 -15.65 2.34
N THR A 475 -29.72 -16.69 1.66
CA THR A 475 -30.90 -16.62 0.77
C THR A 475 -31.99 -17.55 1.28
N THR A 476 -33.20 -17.03 1.42
CA THR A 476 -34.41 -17.82 1.76
C THR A 476 -35.49 -17.53 0.73
N GLY A 477 -35.77 -18.51 -0.12
CA GLY A 477 -36.60 -18.29 -1.31
C GLY A 477 -35.96 -17.26 -2.25
N SER A 478 -36.66 -16.18 -2.56
CA SER A 478 -36.15 -15.07 -3.35
C SER A 478 -35.55 -13.93 -2.51
N THR A 479 -35.65 -14.01 -1.17
CA THR A 479 -35.13 -12.97 -0.28
C THR A 479 -33.70 -13.21 0.09
N VAL A 480 -32.87 -12.22 -0.15
CA VAL A 480 -31.47 -12.17 0.26
C VAL A 480 -31.37 -11.34 1.54
N THR A 481 -30.67 -11.88 2.53
CA THR A 481 -30.28 -11.17 3.76
C THR A 481 -28.75 -11.12 3.78
N ALA A 482 -28.19 -9.92 3.84
CA ALA A 482 -26.76 -9.69 3.96
C ALA A 482 -26.46 -8.99 5.30
N THR A 483 -25.50 -9.53 6.05
CA THR A 483 -25.01 -8.96 7.30
C THR A 483 -23.54 -8.59 7.15
N ASN A 484 -23.08 -7.61 7.92
CA ASN A 484 -21.68 -7.18 7.86
C ASN A 484 -20.67 -8.31 8.07
N ALA A 485 -19.54 -8.21 7.41
CA ALA A 485 -18.35 -8.95 7.78
C ALA A 485 -17.74 -8.41 9.09
N ALA A 486 -16.82 -9.14 9.69
CA ALA A 486 -16.22 -8.77 10.98
C ALA A 486 -15.57 -7.37 10.97
N TRP A 487 -15.04 -6.94 9.83
CA TRP A 487 -14.26 -5.70 9.67
C TRP A 487 -15.08 -4.47 9.25
N ASN A 488 -16.29 -4.62 8.71
CA ASN A 488 -17.08 -3.50 8.16
C ASN A 488 -18.43 -3.27 8.86
N GLY A 489 -18.63 -3.86 10.03
CA GLY A 489 -19.85 -3.65 10.83
C GLY A 489 -19.86 -2.34 11.61
N SER A 490 -18.69 -1.87 12.04
CA SER A 490 -18.52 -0.59 12.75
C SER A 490 -18.38 0.56 11.75
N LEU A 491 -19.37 1.46 11.72
CA LEU A 491 -19.36 2.65 10.89
C LEU A 491 -19.57 3.89 11.74
N ALA A 492 -18.74 4.91 11.57
CA ALA A 492 -18.99 6.23 12.14
C ALA A 492 -20.29 6.83 11.57
N ALA A 493 -20.88 7.78 12.27
CA ALA A 493 -22.06 8.50 11.76
C ALA A 493 -21.80 9.07 10.36
N GLY A 494 -22.67 8.78 9.41
CA GLY A 494 -22.55 9.20 8.01
C GLY A 494 -21.53 8.42 7.18
N ALA A 495 -20.73 7.52 7.77
CA ALA A 495 -19.78 6.70 7.01
C ALA A 495 -20.49 5.62 6.17
N THR A 496 -19.88 5.25 5.06
CA THR A 496 -20.39 4.26 4.12
C THR A 496 -19.43 3.08 4.02
N THR A 497 -19.96 1.87 3.90
CA THR A 497 -19.27 0.65 3.46
C THR A 497 -20.06 0.03 2.32
N ALA A 498 -19.43 -0.90 1.59
CA ALA A 498 -20.10 -1.62 0.52
C ALA A 498 -19.86 -3.12 0.63
N PHE A 499 -20.79 -3.89 0.10
CA PHE A 499 -20.58 -5.30 -0.23
C PHE A 499 -21.09 -5.58 -1.64
N GLY A 500 -20.60 -6.64 -2.25
CA GLY A 500 -21.03 -7.00 -3.58
C GLY A 500 -21.45 -8.46 -3.69
N PHE A 501 -22.15 -8.78 -4.79
CA PHE A 501 -22.52 -10.16 -5.09
C PHE A 501 -22.69 -10.39 -6.60
N VAL A 502 -22.50 -11.63 -7.01
CA VAL A 502 -22.88 -12.13 -8.32
C VAL A 502 -24.23 -12.85 -8.16
N GLY A 503 -25.17 -12.49 -9.01
CA GLY A 503 -26.47 -13.14 -9.08
C GLY A 503 -26.72 -13.83 -10.41
N SER A 504 -27.49 -14.93 -10.38
CA SER A 504 -28.00 -15.61 -11.57
C SER A 504 -29.41 -15.14 -11.91
N GLY A 505 -29.78 -15.21 -13.20
CA GLY A 505 -31.12 -14.86 -13.68
C GLY A 505 -31.30 -13.36 -13.97
N THR A 506 -32.52 -12.86 -13.76
CA THR A 506 -32.85 -11.46 -14.02
C THR A 506 -32.29 -10.57 -12.91
N PRO A 507 -31.56 -9.48 -13.23
CA PRO A 507 -31.05 -8.56 -12.21
C PRO A 507 -32.19 -7.86 -11.44
N PRO A 508 -32.02 -7.58 -10.14
CA PRO A 508 -32.94 -6.74 -9.39
C PRO A 508 -32.87 -5.30 -9.89
N THR A 509 -33.91 -4.51 -9.56
CA THR A 509 -33.90 -3.09 -9.85
C THR A 509 -32.94 -2.35 -8.92
N SER A 510 -32.04 -1.53 -9.48
CA SER A 510 -31.21 -0.64 -8.67
C SER A 510 -32.06 0.36 -7.89
N GLY A 511 -31.70 0.60 -6.63
CA GLY A 511 -32.41 1.54 -5.77
C GLY A 511 -32.26 1.25 -4.28
N PRO A 512 -32.97 2.00 -3.42
CA PRO A 512 -32.93 1.81 -1.98
C PRO A 512 -33.41 0.42 -1.59
N VAL A 513 -32.71 -0.19 -0.63
CA VAL A 513 -33.11 -1.47 -0.01
C VAL A 513 -33.17 -1.33 1.50
N PRO A 514 -33.99 -2.13 2.19
CA PRO A 514 -34.10 -2.11 3.66
C PRO A 514 -32.75 -2.27 4.33
N CYS A 515 -32.50 -1.46 5.36
CA CYS A 515 -31.34 -1.51 6.23
C CYS A 515 -31.75 -1.45 7.69
N SER A 516 -31.14 -2.27 8.52
CA SER A 516 -31.36 -2.33 9.98
C SER A 516 -30.03 -2.57 10.70
N THR A 517 -30.02 -2.32 12.01
CA THR A 517 -28.82 -2.41 12.87
C THR A 517 -29.01 -3.44 13.97
#